data_42b01521d261efbbdee1f4c16167410c
#
_entry.id   42b01521d261efbbdee1f4c16167410c
#
_cell.length_a   1.000
_cell.length_b   1.000
_cell.length_c   1.000
_cell.angle_alpha   90.00
_cell.angle_beta   90.00
_cell.angle_gamma   90.00
#
_symmetry.space_group_name_H-M   'P 1'
#
loop_
_entity.id
_entity.type
_entity.pdbx_description
1 polymer ?
#
loop_
_entity_poly.entity_id
_entity_poly.type
_entity_poly.pdbx_seq_one_letter_code
_entity_poly.pdbx_strand_id
1 'polypeptide(L)'
;MLSTVVFDRFYDGVSMDSPLFYDDIFVDQIWISSRRTVTETDVINFATMTGDFNPLHVDHEFAARSHYRRPIAHGLLGMAWVAGLGSHAPNVNTLAFTSVRNWNFLRPLYFGDTVFAETKCLEKSLAGRRAGKVVWQRRLLNQAGLIVQEGIFETLVAVATSMPNPHFERQSDPFPTKLGL
;
A
#
# COMPACT_ATOMS: atom_id res chain seq x y z
N MET A 1 11.15 33.01 1.92
CA MET A 1 10.82 32.52 3.27
C MET A 1 9.84 31.37 3.10
N LEU A 2 10.34 30.16 3.01
CA LEU A 2 9.54 28.93 2.91
C LEU A 2 9.33 28.41 4.33
N SER A 3 8.09 28.34 4.72
CA SER A 3 7.63 27.91 6.04
C SER A 3 8.05 26.47 6.29
N THR A 4 8.83 26.28 7.33
CA THR A 4 9.13 24.96 7.93
C THR A 4 7.84 24.46 8.56
N VAL A 5 7.08 23.63 7.83
CA VAL A 5 5.89 22.96 8.37
C VAL A 5 6.35 21.77 9.20
N VAL A 6 6.37 21.99 10.47
CA VAL A 6 6.06 21.12 11.61
C VAL A 6 5.95 19.60 11.29
N PHE A 7 7.09 18.91 11.44
CA PHE A 7 7.18 17.45 11.47
C PHE A 7 7.07 16.88 12.91
N ASP A 8 6.59 17.68 13.86
CA ASP A 8 6.72 17.37 15.29
C ASP A 8 5.39 17.45 16.04
N ARG A 9 4.47 16.55 15.70
CA ARG A 9 3.32 16.24 16.56
C ARG A 9 2.63 14.97 16.05
N PHE A 10 2.97 13.80 16.60
CA PHE A 10 2.06 12.62 16.70
C PHE A 10 2.82 11.33 17.06
N TYR A 11 3.84 11.40 17.92
CA TYR A 11 4.47 10.19 18.45
C TYR A 11 4.65 10.27 19.97
N ASP A 12 3.54 10.49 20.69
CA ASP A 12 3.54 10.25 22.13
C ASP A 12 3.02 8.82 22.39
N GLY A 13 3.95 7.91 22.69
CA GLY A 13 3.67 6.72 23.48
C GLY A 13 3.36 5.40 22.78
N VAL A 14 3.36 5.32 21.44
CA VAL A 14 3.24 4.02 20.75
C VAL A 14 4.63 3.55 20.34
N SER A 15 5.09 2.43 20.89
CA SER A 15 6.30 1.75 20.43
C SER A 15 6.20 1.49 18.93
N MET A 16 7.20 1.93 18.14
CA MET A 16 7.21 1.79 16.67
C MET A 16 7.19 0.32 16.20
N ASP A 17 7.30 -0.64 17.12
CA ASP A 17 7.35 -2.08 16.86
C ASP A 17 6.00 -2.79 17.00
N SER A 18 5.01 -2.20 17.66
CA SER A 18 3.72 -2.85 17.88
C SER A 18 2.72 -2.47 16.78
N PRO A 19 2.11 -3.46 16.09
CA PRO A 19 1.11 -3.17 15.08
C PRO A 19 -0.16 -2.55 15.70
N LEU A 20 -0.72 -1.54 15.02
CA LEU A 20 -1.96 -0.88 15.42
C LEU A 20 -3.16 -1.82 15.31
N PHE A 21 -4.08 -1.71 16.25
CA PHE A 21 -5.40 -2.31 16.17
C PHE A 21 -6.41 -1.32 15.57
N TYR A 22 -7.60 -1.83 15.27
CA TYR A 22 -8.70 -1.00 14.76
C TYR A 22 -8.98 0.23 15.64
N ASP A 23 -8.87 0.06 16.95
CA ASP A 23 -9.18 1.11 17.93
C ASP A 23 -8.15 2.26 17.92
N ASP A 24 -6.92 1.98 17.49
CA ASP A 24 -5.81 2.93 17.42
C ASP A 24 -5.81 3.78 16.14
N ILE A 25 -6.69 3.45 15.17
CA ILE A 25 -6.76 4.12 13.88
C ILE A 25 -7.87 5.16 13.93
N PHE A 26 -7.57 6.39 13.48
CA PHE A 26 -8.56 7.47 13.38
C PHE A 26 -8.70 7.93 11.93
N VAL A 27 -9.91 8.35 11.58
CA VAL A 27 -10.20 8.95 10.27
C VAL A 27 -9.32 10.20 10.10
N ASP A 28 -8.90 10.43 8.86
CA ASP A 28 -7.98 11.51 8.44
C ASP A 28 -6.51 11.37 8.89
N GLN A 29 -6.14 10.36 9.67
CA GLN A 29 -4.73 10.07 9.91
C GLN A 29 -4.00 9.73 8.60
N ILE A 30 -2.75 10.19 8.50
CA ILE A 30 -1.88 10.00 7.34
C ILE A 30 -0.55 9.39 7.79
N TRP A 31 -0.07 8.41 7.03
CA TRP A 31 1.23 7.76 7.22
C TRP A 31 2.01 7.79 5.92
N ILE A 32 3.31 7.94 6.05
CA ILE A 32 4.26 7.96 4.93
C ILE A 32 5.24 6.82 5.12
N SER A 33 5.43 6.02 4.08
CA SER A 33 6.38 4.90 4.09
C SER A 33 7.83 5.35 3.95
N SER A 34 8.76 4.40 4.16
CA SER A 34 10.11 4.51 3.64
C SER A 34 10.11 4.71 2.12
N ARG A 35 11.23 5.21 1.60
CA ARG A 35 11.43 5.45 0.16
C ARG A 35 12.10 4.25 -0.50
N ARG A 36 11.82 4.06 -1.80
CA ARG A 36 12.44 3.03 -2.65
C ARG A 36 12.75 3.60 -4.03
N THR A 37 13.96 3.36 -4.52
CA THR A 37 14.34 3.71 -5.90
C THR A 37 13.99 2.57 -6.84
N VAL A 38 13.38 2.91 -7.97
CA VAL A 38 13.01 1.98 -9.04
C VAL A 38 14.27 1.56 -9.77
N THR A 39 14.53 0.26 -9.83
CA THR A 39 15.65 -0.30 -10.58
C THR A 39 15.16 -1.10 -11.79
N GLU A 40 16.01 -1.25 -12.80
CA GLU A 40 15.73 -2.14 -13.93
C GLU A 40 15.54 -3.60 -13.47
N THR A 41 16.31 -4.03 -12.47
CA THR A 41 16.17 -5.36 -11.87
C THR A 41 14.77 -5.59 -11.28
N ASP A 42 14.16 -4.59 -10.65
CA ASP A 42 12.79 -4.70 -10.14
C ASP A 42 11.80 -4.99 -11.26
N VAL A 43 11.97 -4.32 -12.39
CA VAL A 43 11.08 -4.46 -13.56
C VAL A 43 11.26 -5.81 -14.23
N ILE A 44 12.50 -6.28 -14.39
CA ILE A 44 12.80 -7.61 -14.96
C ILE A 44 12.27 -8.72 -14.04
N ASN A 45 12.46 -8.60 -12.73
CA ASN A 45 11.92 -9.56 -11.77
C ASN A 45 10.38 -9.61 -11.82
N PHE A 46 9.73 -8.45 -11.94
CA PHE A 46 8.27 -8.39 -12.06
C PHE A 46 7.79 -8.99 -13.39
N ALA A 47 8.47 -8.70 -14.51
CA ALA A 47 8.21 -9.31 -15.81
C ALA A 47 8.31 -10.84 -15.75
N THR A 48 9.37 -11.34 -15.11
CA THR A 48 9.59 -12.79 -14.95
C THR A 48 8.49 -13.44 -14.09
N MET A 49 8.09 -12.79 -13.01
CA MET A 49 7.06 -13.29 -12.10
C MET A 49 5.67 -13.32 -12.75
N THR A 50 5.35 -12.31 -13.57
CA THR A 50 4.01 -12.14 -14.15
C THR A 50 3.88 -12.67 -15.58
N GLY A 51 4.99 -12.85 -16.30
CA GLY A 51 5.02 -13.15 -17.72
C GLY A 51 4.83 -11.92 -18.62
N ASP A 52 4.74 -10.71 -18.06
CA ASP A 52 4.57 -9.47 -18.82
C ASP A 52 5.91 -8.92 -19.29
N PHE A 53 6.38 -9.44 -20.42
CA PHE A 53 7.57 -8.97 -21.14
C PHE A 53 7.24 -7.97 -22.26
N ASN A 54 6.24 -7.10 -22.04
CA ASN A 54 5.95 -6.07 -23.02
C ASN A 54 7.21 -5.23 -23.30
N PRO A 55 7.58 -5.00 -24.59
CA PRO A 55 8.78 -4.26 -24.95
C PRO A 55 8.91 -2.87 -24.33
N LEU A 56 7.80 -2.23 -23.94
CA LEU A 56 7.83 -0.95 -23.20
C LEU A 56 8.59 -1.02 -21.88
N HIS A 57 8.71 -2.21 -21.30
CA HIS A 57 9.34 -2.42 -20.01
C HIS A 57 10.76 -2.94 -20.10
N VAL A 58 11.06 -3.72 -21.15
CA VAL A 58 12.29 -4.53 -21.21
C VAL A 58 13.18 -4.26 -22.42
N ASP A 59 12.71 -3.49 -23.42
CA ASP A 59 13.44 -3.18 -24.64
C ASP A 59 13.69 -1.66 -24.74
N HIS A 60 14.94 -1.26 -24.54
CA HIS A 60 15.34 0.14 -24.56
C HIS A 60 15.17 0.78 -25.95
N GLU A 61 15.44 0.02 -27.02
CA GLU A 61 15.32 0.52 -28.41
C GLU A 61 13.85 0.74 -28.80
N PHE A 62 12.99 -0.20 -28.39
CA PHE A 62 11.55 -0.06 -28.58
C PHE A 62 10.99 1.12 -27.79
N ALA A 63 11.31 1.19 -26.50
CA ALA A 63 10.81 2.22 -25.61
C ALA A 63 11.29 3.63 -25.99
N ALA A 64 12.53 3.76 -26.54
CA ALA A 64 13.03 5.03 -27.05
C ALA A 64 12.21 5.60 -28.21
N ARG A 65 11.58 4.74 -29.02
CA ARG A 65 10.67 5.14 -30.12
C ARG A 65 9.25 5.41 -29.67
N SER A 66 8.86 5.00 -28.45
CA SER A 66 7.55 5.27 -27.87
C SER A 66 7.41 6.73 -27.41
N HIS A 67 6.19 7.12 -27.02
CA HIS A 67 5.97 8.45 -26.41
C HIS A 67 6.62 8.59 -25.04
N TYR A 68 7.00 7.51 -24.38
CA TYR A 68 7.72 7.51 -23.09
C TYR A 68 9.22 7.80 -23.24
N ARG A 69 9.81 7.58 -24.43
CA ARG A 69 11.22 7.83 -24.80
C ARG A 69 12.24 6.97 -24.04
N ARG A 70 11.83 6.15 -23.12
CA ARG A 70 12.66 5.22 -22.34
C ARG A 70 11.77 4.17 -21.66
N PRO A 71 12.32 3.04 -21.20
CA PRO A 71 11.53 2.03 -20.51
C PRO A 71 10.83 2.59 -19.25
N ILE A 72 9.66 2.07 -18.99
CA ILE A 72 8.84 2.39 -17.81
C ILE A 72 8.59 1.12 -16.99
N ALA A 73 8.40 1.27 -15.69
CA ALA A 73 7.97 0.18 -14.85
C ALA A 73 6.51 -0.21 -15.15
N HIS A 74 6.19 -1.48 -14.90
CA HIS A 74 4.81 -1.97 -14.97
C HIS A 74 3.91 -1.19 -14.00
N GLY A 75 2.73 -0.81 -14.43
CA GLY A 75 1.78 -0.13 -13.54
C GLY A 75 1.45 -0.96 -12.29
N LEU A 76 1.22 -2.26 -12.47
CA LEU A 76 0.93 -3.17 -11.37
C LEU A 76 2.11 -3.38 -10.40
N LEU A 77 3.36 -3.22 -10.84
CA LEU A 77 4.52 -3.18 -9.93
C LEU A 77 4.40 -2.00 -8.95
N GLY A 78 4.04 -0.82 -9.46
CA GLY A 78 3.81 0.36 -8.62
C GLY A 78 2.69 0.13 -7.60
N MET A 79 1.58 -0.49 -8.00
CA MET A 79 0.49 -0.85 -7.08
C MET A 79 0.94 -1.88 -6.03
N ALA A 80 1.71 -2.89 -6.41
CA ALA A 80 2.28 -3.86 -5.49
C ALA A 80 3.20 -3.19 -4.46
N TRP A 81 3.99 -2.19 -4.87
CA TRP A 81 4.81 -1.42 -3.95
C TRP A 81 3.98 -0.56 -2.99
N VAL A 82 2.88 0.03 -3.44
CA VAL A 82 1.97 0.74 -2.52
C VAL A 82 1.45 -0.22 -1.45
N ALA A 83 1.09 -1.44 -1.82
CA ALA A 83 0.67 -2.45 -0.85
C ALA A 83 1.81 -2.82 0.10
N GLY A 84 3.00 -3.13 -0.42
CA GLY A 84 4.15 -3.55 0.37
C GLY A 84 4.73 -2.44 1.27
N LEU A 85 5.03 -1.27 0.73
CA LEU A 85 5.51 -0.13 1.50
C LEU A 85 4.47 0.34 2.53
N GLY A 86 3.20 0.34 2.12
CA GLY A 86 2.10 0.74 3.00
C GLY A 86 1.76 -0.29 4.08
N SER A 87 2.30 -1.52 4.05
CA SER A 87 2.09 -2.50 5.12
C SER A 87 2.82 -2.15 6.42
N HIS A 88 3.82 -1.26 6.32
CA HIS A 88 4.59 -0.75 7.47
C HIS A 88 4.29 0.73 7.76
N ALA A 89 3.40 1.35 6.99
CA ALA A 89 3.02 2.75 7.15
C ALA A 89 1.52 2.97 6.89
N PRO A 90 0.68 2.69 7.88
CA PRO A 90 0.97 2.18 9.22
C PRO A 90 1.20 0.65 9.26
N ASN A 91 1.94 0.19 10.30
CA ASN A 91 1.96 -1.22 10.67
C ASN A 91 0.65 -1.54 11.41
N VAL A 92 -0.18 -2.42 10.85
CA VAL A 92 -1.54 -2.68 11.32
C VAL A 92 -1.80 -4.18 11.46
N ASN A 93 -2.52 -4.58 12.48
CA ASN A 93 -3.01 -5.96 12.65
C ASN A 93 -4.07 -6.28 11.58
N THR A 94 -3.65 -6.38 10.32
CA THR A 94 -4.51 -6.68 9.19
C THR A 94 -4.89 -8.16 9.19
N LEU A 95 -6.19 -8.44 9.26
CA LEU A 95 -6.76 -9.79 9.18
C LEU A 95 -6.97 -10.23 7.73
N ALA A 96 -7.40 -9.31 6.87
CA ALA A 96 -7.64 -9.58 5.47
C ALA A 96 -7.53 -8.30 4.63
N PHE A 97 -7.03 -8.46 3.41
CA PHE A 97 -7.11 -7.47 2.35
C PHE A 97 -8.35 -7.81 1.52
N THR A 98 -9.34 -6.93 1.46
CA THR A 98 -10.66 -7.27 0.94
C THR A 98 -10.95 -6.71 -0.44
N SER A 99 -10.46 -5.52 -0.75
CA SER A 99 -10.67 -4.96 -2.09
C SER A 99 -9.69 -3.85 -2.46
N VAL A 100 -9.53 -3.67 -3.77
CA VAL A 100 -8.96 -2.46 -4.39
C VAL A 100 -10.05 -1.84 -5.25
N ARG A 101 -10.23 -0.53 -5.10
CA ARG A 101 -11.23 0.22 -5.88
C ARG A 101 -10.62 1.48 -6.48
N ASN A 102 -11.12 1.88 -7.65
CA ASN A 102 -10.79 3.17 -8.29
C ASN A 102 -9.28 3.41 -8.39
N TRP A 103 -8.52 2.37 -8.78
CA TRP A 103 -7.09 2.49 -8.95
C TRP A 103 -6.76 3.18 -10.27
N ASN A 104 -5.97 4.25 -10.19
CA ASN A 104 -5.60 5.09 -11.32
C ASN A 104 -4.09 5.13 -11.49
N PHE A 105 -3.62 5.00 -12.72
CA PHE A 105 -2.24 5.14 -13.16
C PHE A 105 -2.08 6.52 -13.81
N LEU A 106 -1.63 7.50 -13.04
CA LEU A 106 -1.65 8.91 -13.43
C LEU A 106 -0.40 9.35 -14.17
N ARG A 107 0.74 8.70 -13.89
CA ARG A 107 2.05 9.03 -14.49
C ARG A 107 2.87 7.76 -14.68
N PRO A 108 3.74 7.73 -15.72
CA PRO A 108 4.72 6.67 -15.85
C PRO A 108 5.72 6.70 -14.69
N LEU A 109 6.22 5.52 -14.34
CA LEU A 109 7.25 5.32 -13.35
C LEU A 109 8.52 4.89 -14.07
N TYR A 110 9.59 5.66 -13.96
CA TYR A 110 10.83 5.42 -14.66
C TYR A 110 11.90 4.79 -13.78
N PHE A 111 12.84 4.10 -14.38
CA PHE A 111 14.05 3.66 -13.70
C PHE A 111 14.80 4.88 -13.15
N GLY A 112 15.23 4.78 -11.89
CA GLY A 112 15.86 5.88 -11.16
C GLY A 112 14.88 6.78 -10.40
N ASP A 113 13.57 6.69 -10.62
CA ASP A 113 12.60 7.38 -9.77
C ASP A 113 12.66 6.82 -8.35
N THR A 114 12.53 7.68 -7.36
CA THR A 114 12.42 7.27 -5.95
C THR A 114 11.01 7.52 -5.46
N VAL A 115 10.34 6.46 -5.05
CA VAL A 115 8.93 6.48 -4.66
C VAL A 115 8.72 6.18 -3.19
N PHE A 116 7.57 6.60 -2.68
CA PHE A 116 7.08 6.27 -1.34
C PHE A 116 5.55 6.17 -1.37
N ALA A 117 5.00 5.43 -0.43
CA ALA A 117 3.55 5.31 -0.26
C ALA A 117 3.05 6.31 0.79
N GLU A 118 1.95 6.97 0.47
CA GLU A 118 1.11 7.70 1.42
C GLU A 118 -0.16 6.89 1.68
N THR A 119 -0.50 6.71 2.94
CA THR A 119 -1.71 6.02 3.38
C THR A 119 -2.53 6.97 4.24
N LYS A 120 -3.81 7.18 3.88
CA LYS A 120 -4.76 7.96 4.66
C LYS A 120 -5.97 7.10 5.04
N CYS A 121 -6.37 7.10 6.30
CA CYS A 121 -7.64 6.50 6.70
C CYS A 121 -8.81 7.40 6.27
N LEU A 122 -9.68 6.90 5.40
CA LEU A 122 -10.88 7.62 4.96
C LEU A 122 -12.10 7.33 5.81
N GLU A 123 -12.30 6.04 6.11
CA GLU A 123 -13.48 5.56 6.80
C GLU A 123 -13.13 4.35 7.64
N LYS A 124 -13.86 4.15 8.71
CA LYS A 124 -13.78 2.92 9.52
C LYS A 124 -15.16 2.55 10.06
N SER A 125 -15.44 1.26 10.12
CA SER A 125 -16.68 0.72 10.68
C SER A 125 -16.45 -0.64 11.30
N LEU A 126 -17.19 -1.00 12.33
CA LEU A 126 -17.10 -2.34 12.89
C LEU A 126 -17.65 -3.39 11.93
N ALA A 127 -16.95 -4.52 11.82
CA ALA A 127 -17.32 -5.70 11.05
C ALA A 127 -17.44 -6.91 12.01
N GLY A 128 -18.35 -6.80 12.98
CA GLY A 128 -18.52 -7.76 14.05
C GLY A 128 -17.72 -7.43 15.31
N ARG A 129 -17.54 -8.42 16.19
CA ARG A 129 -16.89 -8.22 17.50
C ARG A 129 -15.35 -8.24 17.45
N ARG A 130 -14.76 -8.83 16.41
CA ARG A 130 -13.32 -9.13 16.33
C ARG A 130 -12.60 -8.35 15.27
N ALA A 131 -13.32 -7.68 14.39
CA ALA A 131 -12.76 -6.97 13.26
C ALA A 131 -13.45 -5.64 13.01
N GLY A 132 -12.71 -4.69 12.50
CA GLY A 132 -13.22 -3.49 11.89
C GLY A 132 -12.78 -3.41 10.43
N LYS A 133 -13.66 -2.92 9.57
CA LYS A 133 -13.34 -2.56 8.21
C LYS A 133 -12.72 -1.18 8.22
N VAL A 134 -11.59 -1.04 7.52
CA VAL A 134 -10.92 0.26 7.32
C VAL A 134 -10.75 0.50 5.83
N VAL A 135 -11.11 1.69 5.40
CA VAL A 135 -11.00 2.19 4.03
C VAL A 135 -9.85 3.16 3.96
N TRP A 136 -8.87 2.85 3.12
CA TRP A 136 -7.64 3.59 2.97
C TRP A 136 -7.57 4.25 1.60
N GLN A 137 -7.30 5.55 1.54
CA GLN A 137 -6.70 6.13 0.35
C GLN A 137 -5.22 5.76 0.34
N ARG A 138 -4.77 5.20 -0.76
CA ARG A 138 -3.36 4.87 -0.96
C ARG A 138 -2.83 5.58 -2.19
N ARG A 139 -1.66 6.18 -2.07
CA ARG A 139 -0.99 6.91 -3.12
C ARG A 139 0.46 6.47 -3.23
N LEU A 140 0.96 6.36 -4.46
CA LEU A 140 2.37 6.28 -4.76
C LEU A 140 2.83 7.66 -5.23
N LEU A 141 3.79 8.25 -4.54
CA LEU A 141 4.37 9.53 -4.90
C LEU A 141 5.83 9.33 -5.33
N ASN A 142 6.31 10.16 -6.25
CA ASN A 142 7.71 10.17 -6.65
C ASN A 142 8.54 11.16 -5.81
N GLN A 143 9.83 11.27 -6.10
CA GLN A 143 10.78 12.15 -5.41
C GLN A 143 10.41 13.64 -5.46
N ALA A 144 9.63 14.05 -6.46
CA ALA A 144 9.13 15.43 -6.61
C ALA A 144 7.78 15.66 -5.87
N GLY A 145 7.27 14.65 -5.16
CA GLY A 145 5.97 14.72 -4.49
C GLY A 145 4.76 14.64 -5.44
N LEU A 146 4.98 14.22 -6.69
CA LEU A 146 3.90 14.04 -7.65
C LEU A 146 3.24 12.67 -7.46
N ILE A 147 1.92 12.64 -7.44
CA ILE A 147 1.17 11.38 -7.38
C ILE A 147 1.33 10.64 -8.71
N VAL A 148 1.91 9.44 -8.63
CA VAL A 148 2.11 8.53 -9.77
C VAL A 148 0.92 7.60 -9.94
N GLN A 149 0.42 7.08 -8.83
CA GLN A 149 -0.76 6.22 -8.79
C GLN A 149 -1.54 6.50 -7.52
N GLU A 150 -2.84 6.27 -7.56
CA GLU A 150 -3.68 6.34 -6.37
C GLU A 150 -4.94 5.47 -6.49
N GLY A 151 -5.52 5.13 -5.36
CA GLY A 151 -6.79 4.43 -5.28
C GLY A 151 -7.19 4.11 -3.84
N ILE A 152 -8.19 3.26 -3.71
CA ILE A 152 -8.78 2.89 -2.43
C ILE A 152 -8.48 1.42 -2.15
N PHE A 153 -7.95 1.16 -0.96
CA PHE A 153 -7.80 -0.18 -0.40
C PHE A 153 -8.78 -0.37 0.75
N GLU A 154 -9.31 -1.57 0.86
CA GLU A 154 -10.12 -1.95 2.03
C GLU A 154 -9.48 -3.15 2.73
N THR A 155 -9.42 -3.08 4.04
CA THR A 155 -8.90 -4.16 4.88
C THR A 155 -9.81 -4.42 6.07
N LEU A 156 -9.77 -5.66 6.57
CA LEU A 156 -10.25 -5.98 7.91
C LEU A 156 -9.06 -5.91 8.86
N VAL A 157 -9.25 -5.22 9.96
CA VAL A 157 -8.25 -4.98 11.00
C VAL A 157 -8.76 -5.54 12.32
N ALA A 158 -7.90 -6.19 13.08
CA ALA A 158 -8.26 -6.77 14.38
C ALA A 158 -8.65 -5.66 15.38
N VAL A 159 -9.70 -5.91 16.16
CA VAL A 159 -10.05 -5.10 17.35
C VAL A 159 -9.19 -5.56 18.53
N ALA A 160 -8.69 -4.64 19.35
CA ALA A 160 -7.70 -4.90 20.41
C ALA A 160 -8.14 -6.01 21.40
N THR A 161 -9.42 -6.09 21.72
CA THR A 161 -9.99 -7.09 22.65
C THR A 161 -10.20 -8.47 22.04
N SER A 162 -9.93 -8.64 20.75
CA SER A 162 -10.28 -9.85 19.99
C SER A 162 -9.13 -10.80 19.75
N MET A 163 -7.91 -10.46 20.16
CA MET A 163 -6.78 -11.37 20.01
C MET A 163 -6.94 -12.56 20.95
N PRO A 164 -6.96 -13.81 20.45
CA PRO A 164 -6.97 -14.97 21.31
C PRO A 164 -5.69 -14.96 22.13
N ASN A 165 -5.83 -15.25 23.45
CA ASN A 165 -4.69 -15.67 24.25
C ASN A 165 -3.96 -16.79 23.47
N PRO A 166 -2.62 -16.74 23.23
CA PRO A 166 -1.91 -17.73 22.42
C PRO A 166 -2.00 -19.17 22.94
N HIS A 167 -2.68 -19.39 24.04
CA HIS A 167 -2.97 -20.70 24.66
C HIS A 167 -4.39 -21.22 24.38
N PHE A 168 -5.20 -20.58 23.53
CA PHE A 168 -6.54 -21.07 23.24
C PHE A 168 -6.59 -21.84 21.91
N GLU A 169 -7.02 -23.10 21.98
CA GLU A 169 -7.13 -24.06 20.88
C GLU A 169 -7.97 -23.56 19.71
N ARG A 170 -7.56 -23.94 18.50
CA ARG A 170 -8.27 -23.71 17.25
C ARG A 170 -9.67 -24.31 17.31
N GLN A 171 -10.68 -23.49 17.34
CA GLN A 171 -12.03 -23.87 16.94
C GLN A 171 -12.58 -22.88 15.93
N SER A 172 -12.95 -23.44 14.76
CA SER A 172 -13.72 -22.89 13.63
C SER A 172 -13.08 -21.74 12.81
N ASP A 173 -12.93 -22.05 11.55
CA ASP A 173 -12.53 -21.19 10.43
C ASP A 173 -13.36 -19.90 10.37
N PRO A 174 -12.76 -18.68 10.45
CA PRO A 174 -13.49 -17.43 10.38
C PRO A 174 -13.88 -16.99 8.95
N PHE A 175 -13.52 -17.78 7.94
CA PHE A 175 -13.86 -17.44 6.56
C PHE A 175 -15.25 -17.97 6.18
N PRO A 176 -16.16 -17.13 5.68
CA PRO A 176 -17.41 -17.61 5.14
C PRO A 176 -17.14 -18.46 3.89
N THR A 177 -17.53 -19.73 3.96
CA THR A 177 -17.33 -20.75 2.92
C THR A 177 -18.20 -20.54 1.65
N LYS A 178 -18.74 -19.34 1.43
CA LYS A 178 -19.54 -19.02 0.22
C LYS A 178 -19.10 -17.71 -0.39
N LEU A 179 -18.09 -17.77 -1.27
CA LEU A 179 -18.06 -16.92 -2.44
C LEU A 179 -19.10 -17.53 -3.41
N GLY A 180 -20.28 -16.94 -3.44
CA GLY A 180 -21.24 -17.25 -4.50
C GLY A 180 -20.66 -16.77 -5.83
N LEU A 181 -20.32 -17.72 -6.71
CA LEU A 181 -20.13 -17.52 -8.14
C LEU A 181 -21.50 -17.33 -8.79
#